data_d8c1ac286d20e6d9e25f97a764a2493d
#
_entry.id   d8c1ac286d20e6d9e25f97a764a2493d
#
_cell.length_a   1.000
_cell.length_b   1.000
_cell.length_c   1.000
_cell.angle_alpha   90.00
_cell.angle_beta   90.00
_cell.angle_gamma   90.00
#
_symmetry.space_group_name_H-M   'P 1'
#
loop_
_entity.id
_entity.type
_entity.pdbx_description
1 polymer ?
#
loop_
_entity_poly.entity_id
_entity_poly.type
_entity_poly.pdbx_seq_one_letter_code
_entity_poly.pdbx_strand_id
1 'polypeptide(L)'
;MAARDVTDAAMVRIAFALLLGLWAGAAAARPAPPLYDPVSLNIGLGCQWQQRCIAEQKRAMGRALKYVKKHQPAAWRLHQCNRNAARKRFRVDWVGFDNCIRNASLRPSPPRPVKRRPRVTT
;
A
#
# COMPACT_ATOMS: atom_id res chain seq x y z
N MET A 1 24.79 -41.02 54.40
CA MET A 1 24.18 -39.70 54.63
C MET A 1 24.42 -38.85 53.41
N ALA A 2 23.39 -38.14 52.97
CA ALA A 2 23.30 -37.22 51.84
C ALA A 2 22.73 -37.81 50.53
N ALA A 3 21.44 -38.05 50.54
CA ALA A 3 20.62 -38.20 49.35
C ALA A 3 19.43 -37.20 49.48
N ARG A 4 19.69 -35.94 49.21
CA ARG A 4 18.67 -34.89 49.05
C ARG A 4 19.28 -33.84 48.13
N ASP A 5 18.49 -33.34 47.18
CA ASP A 5 18.70 -32.17 46.37
C ASP A 5 18.83 -32.33 44.84
N VAL A 6 18.43 -33.45 44.25
CA VAL A 6 18.41 -33.52 42.78
C VAL A 6 16.99 -33.33 42.19
N THR A 7 15.95 -33.45 43.01
CA THR A 7 14.56 -33.39 42.53
C THR A 7 13.97 -31.96 42.46
N ASP A 8 14.48 -31.02 43.26
CA ASP A 8 13.94 -29.65 43.30
C ASP A 8 14.39 -28.78 42.09
N ALA A 9 15.60 -29.00 41.59
CA ALA A 9 16.12 -28.22 40.48
C ALA A 9 15.44 -28.56 39.12
N ALA A 10 14.91 -29.77 38.98
CA ALA A 10 14.23 -30.20 37.77
C ALA A 10 12.80 -29.65 37.68
N MET A 11 12.09 -29.57 38.80
CA MET A 11 10.71 -29.04 38.83
C MET A 11 10.64 -27.54 38.57
N VAL A 12 11.61 -26.76 39.06
CA VAL A 12 11.65 -25.32 38.85
C VAL A 12 11.93 -24.97 37.37
N ARG A 13 12.72 -25.79 36.68
CA ARG A 13 13.04 -25.56 35.27
C ARG A 13 11.85 -25.85 34.32
N ILE A 14 11.01 -26.81 34.65
CA ILE A 14 9.83 -27.17 33.86
C ILE A 14 8.73 -26.10 34.03
N ALA A 15 8.58 -25.53 35.24
CA ALA A 15 7.61 -24.46 35.48
C ALA A 15 7.96 -23.17 34.76
N PHE A 16 9.24 -22.84 34.57
CA PHE A 16 9.67 -21.64 33.83
C PHE A 16 9.51 -21.79 32.33
N ALA A 17 9.67 -23.00 31.80
CA ALA A 17 9.48 -23.25 30.35
C ALA A 17 8.01 -23.17 29.92
N LEU A 18 7.07 -23.47 30.79
CA LEU A 18 5.64 -23.38 30.51
C LEU A 18 5.09 -21.96 30.59
N LEU A 19 5.73 -21.04 31.31
CA LEU A 19 5.32 -19.63 31.39
C LEU A 19 5.77 -18.79 30.18
N LEU A 20 6.79 -19.21 29.45
CA LEU A 20 7.28 -18.50 28.27
C LEU A 20 6.53 -18.88 26.97
N GLY A 21 5.74 -19.94 26.99
CA GLY A 21 4.99 -20.43 25.81
C GLY A 21 3.65 -19.74 25.55
N LEU A 22 3.15 -18.92 26.46
CA LEU A 22 1.82 -18.30 26.37
C LEU A 22 1.81 -16.89 25.78
N TRP A 23 2.96 -16.40 25.33
CA TRP A 23 3.08 -15.13 24.59
C TRP A 23 3.17 -15.36 23.08
N ALA A 24 2.67 -16.50 22.56
CA ALA A 24 2.41 -16.67 21.15
C ALA A 24 1.31 -15.66 20.78
N GLY A 25 1.74 -14.54 20.24
CA GLY A 25 0.97 -13.37 19.94
C GLY A 25 -0.35 -13.70 19.29
N ALA A 26 -1.43 -13.24 19.86
CA ALA A 26 -2.62 -12.95 19.10
C ALA A 26 -2.17 -12.04 17.95
N ALA A 27 -1.97 -12.63 16.76
CA ALA A 27 -1.87 -11.87 15.53
C ALA A 27 -3.16 -11.06 15.50
N ALA A 28 -3.08 -9.79 15.88
CA ALA A 28 -4.21 -8.88 15.84
C ALA A 28 -4.72 -8.94 14.42
N ALA A 29 -5.86 -9.60 14.21
CA ALA A 29 -6.56 -9.62 12.94
C ALA A 29 -6.68 -8.14 12.55
N ARG A 30 -6.02 -7.75 11.45
CA ARG A 30 -6.12 -6.39 10.95
C ARG A 30 -7.62 -6.13 10.80
N PRO A 31 -8.14 -5.06 11.40
CA PRO A 31 -9.54 -4.74 11.24
C PRO A 31 -9.82 -4.72 9.74
N ALA A 32 -10.92 -5.35 9.33
CA ALA A 32 -11.38 -5.31 7.94
C ALA A 32 -11.36 -3.84 7.49
N PRO A 33 -10.80 -3.52 6.32
CA PRO A 33 -10.76 -2.15 5.85
C PRO A 33 -12.19 -1.59 5.94
N PRO A 34 -12.35 -0.39 6.48
CA PRO A 34 -13.69 0.18 6.60
C PRO A 34 -14.35 0.18 5.23
N LEU A 35 -15.65 -0.02 5.19
CA LEU A 35 -16.49 0.01 3.97
C LEU A 35 -16.28 1.30 3.14
N TYR A 36 -15.56 2.26 3.67
CA TYR A 36 -15.22 3.56 3.11
C TYR A 36 -13.73 3.71 2.76
N ASP A 37 -13.05 2.63 2.36
CA ASP A 37 -11.71 2.79 1.79
C ASP A 37 -11.77 3.80 0.63
N PRO A 38 -11.05 4.95 0.74
CA PRO A 38 -11.12 6.02 -0.25
C PRO A 38 -10.77 5.56 -1.66
N VAL A 39 -9.88 4.56 -1.79
CA VAL A 39 -9.47 4.01 -3.08
C VAL A 39 -10.62 3.23 -3.71
N SER A 40 -11.28 2.37 -2.94
CA SER A 40 -12.44 1.61 -3.42
C SER A 40 -13.62 2.51 -3.74
N LEU A 41 -13.87 3.56 -2.94
CA LEU A 41 -14.88 4.56 -3.20
C LEU A 41 -14.61 5.32 -4.51
N ASN A 42 -13.37 5.78 -4.72
CA ASN A 42 -12.98 6.49 -5.93
C ASN A 42 -13.09 5.61 -7.18
N ILE A 43 -12.74 4.33 -7.08
CA ILE A 43 -12.94 3.36 -8.16
C ILE A 43 -14.44 3.21 -8.46
N GLY A 44 -15.26 3.03 -7.43
CA GLY A 44 -16.72 2.90 -7.58
C GLY A 44 -17.35 4.10 -8.27
N LEU A 45 -17.01 5.31 -7.83
CA LEU A 45 -17.48 6.56 -8.43
C LEU A 45 -16.97 6.73 -9.87
N GLY A 46 -15.69 6.41 -10.12
CA GLY A 46 -15.09 6.47 -11.46
C GLY A 46 -15.75 5.51 -12.44
N CYS A 47 -16.15 4.35 -11.98
CA CYS A 47 -16.81 3.29 -12.73
C CYS A 47 -18.33 3.43 -12.78
N GLN A 48 -18.93 4.44 -12.15
CA GLN A 48 -20.39 4.56 -12.01
C GLN A 48 -21.02 3.27 -11.45
N TRP A 49 -20.34 2.64 -10.52
CA TRP A 49 -20.71 1.39 -9.84
C TRP A 49 -20.88 0.16 -10.75
N GLN A 50 -20.39 0.23 -11.99
CA GLN A 50 -20.41 -0.92 -12.90
C GLN A 50 -19.38 -1.97 -12.46
N GLN A 51 -19.82 -3.16 -12.11
CA GLN A 51 -19.01 -4.23 -11.52
C GLN A 51 -17.84 -4.66 -12.41
N ARG A 52 -18.03 -4.73 -13.73
CA ARG A 52 -16.97 -5.08 -14.69
C ARG A 52 -15.84 -4.05 -14.66
N CYS A 53 -16.17 -2.76 -14.68
CA CYS A 53 -15.21 -1.68 -14.58
C CYS A 53 -14.46 -1.72 -13.24
N ILE A 54 -15.18 -1.88 -12.12
CA ILE A 54 -14.57 -1.98 -10.78
C ILE A 54 -13.57 -3.13 -10.71
N ALA A 55 -13.94 -4.30 -11.22
CA ALA A 55 -13.07 -5.47 -11.25
C ALA A 55 -11.80 -5.23 -12.10
N GLU A 56 -11.93 -4.55 -13.23
CA GLU A 56 -10.80 -4.20 -14.10
C GLU A 56 -9.86 -3.21 -13.42
N GLN A 57 -10.39 -2.13 -12.82
CA GLN A 57 -9.60 -1.15 -12.07
C GLN A 57 -8.85 -1.78 -10.89
N LYS A 58 -9.51 -2.65 -10.11
CA LYS A 58 -8.88 -3.37 -9.00
C LYS A 58 -7.76 -4.30 -9.47
N ARG A 59 -7.95 -5.02 -10.59
CA ARG A 59 -6.90 -5.86 -11.17
C ARG A 59 -5.71 -5.03 -11.65
N ALA A 60 -5.96 -3.91 -12.30
CA ALA A 60 -4.92 -2.99 -12.76
C ALA A 60 -4.14 -2.41 -11.57
N MET A 61 -4.83 -2.00 -10.50
CA MET A 61 -4.20 -1.55 -9.25
C MET A 61 -3.24 -2.61 -8.68
N GLY A 62 -3.71 -3.86 -8.57
CA GLY A 62 -2.87 -4.96 -8.07
C GLY A 62 -1.62 -5.17 -8.93
N ARG A 63 -1.75 -5.13 -10.26
CA ARG A 63 -0.61 -5.24 -11.18
C ARG A 63 0.35 -4.07 -11.06
N ALA A 64 -0.16 -2.84 -10.99
CA ALA A 64 0.63 -1.63 -10.86
C ALA A 64 1.45 -1.62 -9.56
N LEU A 65 0.81 -1.92 -8.41
CA LEU A 65 1.48 -1.97 -7.11
C LEU A 65 2.57 -3.05 -7.08
N LYS A 66 2.30 -4.24 -7.64
CA LYS A 66 3.28 -5.32 -7.77
C LYS A 66 4.47 -4.90 -8.65
N TYR A 67 4.20 -4.21 -9.76
CA TYR A 67 5.23 -3.70 -10.66
C TYR A 67 6.12 -2.66 -9.96
N VAL A 68 5.53 -1.67 -9.29
CA VAL A 68 6.26 -0.64 -8.55
C VAL A 68 7.16 -1.26 -7.48
N LYS A 69 6.63 -2.22 -6.71
CA LYS A 69 7.41 -2.92 -5.69
C LYS A 69 8.61 -3.68 -6.27
N LYS A 70 8.41 -4.35 -7.42
CA LYS A 70 9.44 -5.19 -8.06
C LYS A 70 10.51 -4.37 -8.78
N HIS A 71 10.10 -3.34 -9.52
CA HIS A 71 10.98 -2.64 -10.47
C HIS A 71 11.44 -1.26 -9.97
N GLN A 72 10.84 -0.74 -8.90
CA GLN A 72 11.17 0.56 -8.28
C GLN A 72 11.37 1.67 -9.33
N PRO A 73 10.36 1.98 -10.17
CA PRO A 73 10.49 2.96 -11.22
C PRO A 73 10.86 4.34 -10.68
N ALA A 74 11.60 5.13 -11.46
CA ALA A 74 12.05 6.45 -11.06
C ALA A 74 10.90 7.35 -10.58
N ALA A 75 11.15 8.18 -9.59
CA ALA A 75 10.14 9.05 -8.96
C ALA A 75 9.41 9.95 -9.99
N TRP A 76 10.13 10.51 -10.97
CA TRP A 76 9.52 11.34 -12.00
C TRP A 76 8.46 10.57 -12.80
N ARG A 77 8.68 9.28 -13.09
CA ARG A 77 7.73 8.42 -13.80
C ARG A 77 6.46 8.20 -12.99
N LEU A 78 6.62 7.89 -11.70
CA LEU A 78 5.48 7.73 -10.79
C LEU A 78 4.65 9.01 -10.71
N HIS A 79 5.30 10.17 -10.53
CA HIS A 79 4.62 11.47 -10.46
C HIS A 79 3.91 11.82 -11.78
N GLN A 80 4.54 11.58 -12.92
CA GLN A 80 3.94 11.86 -14.22
C GLN A 80 2.72 10.97 -14.47
N CYS A 81 2.82 9.66 -14.17
CA CYS A 81 1.72 8.73 -14.35
C CYS A 81 0.57 9.00 -13.38
N ASN A 82 0.85 9.36 -12.14
CA ASN A 82 -0.17 9.80 -11.18
C ASN A 82 -0.94 11.02 -11.68
N ARG A 83 -0.25 12.04 -12.21
CA ARG A 83 -0.92 13.22 -12.78
C ARG A 83 -1.81 12.87 -13.96
N ASN A 84 -1.38 11.95 -14.81
CA ASN A 84 -2.16 11.51 -15.96
C ASN A 84 -3.39 10.69 -15.57
N ALA A 85 -3.28 9.85 -14.52
CA ALA A 85 -4.38 9.04 -13.99
C ALA A 85 -5.42 9.88 -13.23
N ALA A 86 -4.99 11.01 -12.63
CA ALA A 86 -5.83 11.90 -11.83
C ALA A 86 -6.50 13.01 -12.65
N ARG A 87 -6.76 12.81 -13.93
CA ARG A 87 -7.24 13.85 -14.89
C ARG A 87 -8.54 14.55 -14.48
N LYS A 88 -9.35 13.98 -13.63
CA LYS A 88 -10.54 14.61 -13.05
C LYS A 88 -10.53 14.41 -11.55
N ARG A 89 -10.90 15.44 -10.82
CA ARG A 89 -10.80 15.62 -9.36
C ARG A 89 -11.18 14.41 -8.48
N PHE A 90 -11.89 13.41 -9.04
CA PHE A 90 -12.41 12.24 -8.31
C PHE A 90 -12.29 10.92 -9.07
N ARG A 91 -11.52 10.86 -10.17
CA ARG A 91 -11.37 9.63 -10.94
C ARG A 91 -9.94 9.13 -10.84
N VAL A 92 -9.77 8.00 -10.18
CA VAL A 92 -8.51 7.25 -10.20
C VAL A 92 -8.60 6.24 -11.32
N ASP A 93 -7.79 6.41 -12.35
CA ASP A 93 -7.66 5.49 -13.47
C ASP A 93 -6.44 4.59 -13.28
N TRP A 94 -6.65 3.46 -12.63
CA TRP A 94 -5.60 2.48 -12.38
C TRP A 94 -5.13 1.77 -13.65
N VAL A 95 -6.01 1.60 -14.64
CA VAL A 95 -5.64 1.02 -15.94
C VAL A 95 -4.68 1.95 -16.65
N GLY A 96 -5.02 3.23 -16.73
CA GLY A 96 -4.15 4.25 -17.30
C GLY A 96 -2.82 4.38 -16.53
N PHE A 97 -2.84 4.30 -15.20
CA PHE A 97 -1.63 4.33 -14.39
C PHE A 97 -0.73 3.11 -14.65
N ASP A 98 -1.29 1.88 -14.63
CA ASP A 98 -0.54 0.64 -14.90
C ASP A 98 0.12 0.68 -16.30
N ASN A 99 -0.61 1.09 -17.31
CA ASN A 99 -0.08 1.23 -18.68
C ASN A 99 1.02 2.30 -18.75
N CYS A 100 0.84 3.43 -18.07
CA CYS A 100 1.80 4.53 -18.07
C CYS A 100 3.14 4.13 -17.42
N ILE A 101 3.12 3.51 -16.23
CA ILE A 101 4.37 3.15 -15.54
C ILE A 101 5.19 2.09 -16.27
N ARG A 102 4.53 1.24 -17.10
CA ARG A 102 5.18 0.20 -17.92
C ARG A 102 5.63 0.71 -19.28
N ASN A 103 5.22 1.89 -19.69
CA ASN A 103 5.55 2.42 -21.01
C ASN A 103 7.05 2.71 -21.11
N ALA A 104 7.78 1.90 -21.88
CA ALA A 104 9.22 2.07 -22.09
C ALA A 104 9.57 3.38 -22.82
N SER A 105 8.66 3.89 -23.64
CA SER A 105 8.85 5.12 -24.43
C SER A 105 8.55 6.39 -23.64
N LEU A 106 8.09 6.29 -22.38
CA LEU A 106 7.78 7.45 -21.56
C LEU A 106 9.05 8.26 -21.26
N ARG A 107 9.00 9.56 -21.53
CA ARG A 107 10.07 10.51 -21.25
C ARG A 107 9.63 11.48 -20.15
N PRO A 108 10.57 12.03 -19.37
CA PRO A 108 10.26 13.09 -18.40
C PRO A 108 9.62 14.28 -19.08
N SER A 109 8.50 14.77 -18.54
CA SER A 109 7.93 16.03 -19.02
C SER A 109 8.83 17.21 -18.64
N PRO A 110 9.05 18.19 -19.51
CA PRO A 110 9.78 19.39 -19.17
C PRO A 110 9.12 20.12 -17.98
N PRO A 111 9.90 20.81 -17.14
CA PRO A 111 9.36 21.63 -16.07
C PRO A 111 8.33 22.63 -16.62
N ARG A 112 7.17 22.73 -15.99
CA ARG A 112 6.21 23.76 -16.37
C ARG A 112 6.81 25.14 -16.09
N PRO A 113 6.76 26.08 -17.03
CA PRO A 113 7.19 27.43 -16.77
C PRO A 113 6.39 27.97 -15.58
N VAL A 114 7.10 28.45 -14.56
CA VAL A 114 6.48 29.09 -13.39
C VAL A 114 5.82 30.37 -13.89
N LYS A 115 4.49 30.41 -13.94
CA LYS A 115 3.76 31.66 -14.16
C LYS A 115 4.12 32.58 -13.01
N ARG A 116 5.00 33.57 -13.26
CA ARG A 116 5.28 34.64 -12.30
C ARG A 116 3.95 35.32 -11.98
N ARG A 117 3.53 35.25 -10.72
CA ARG A 117 2.39 36.07 -10.27
C ARG A 117 2.75 37.54 -10.53
N PRO A 118 1.87 38.33 -11.17
CA PRO A 118 2.11 39.76 -11.26
C PRO A 118 2.34 40.30 -9.86
N ARG A 119 3.43 41.07 -9.69
CA ARG A 119 3.74 41.74 -8.44
C ARG A 119 2.63 42.78 -8.22
N VAL A 120 1.81 42.58 -7.20
CA VAL A 120 0.85 43.58 -6.78
C VAL A 120 1.66 44.75 -6.21
N THR A 121 1.78 45.84 -6.96
CA THR A 121 2.32 47.12 -6.47
C THR A 121 1.21 47.77 -5.67
N THR A 122 1.37 47.84 -4.36
CA THR A 122 0.58 48.71 -3.45
C THR A 122 1.10 50.12 -3.54
#